data_008c6c128094a20f1d71ca9ec371fdff
#
_entry.id   008c6c128094a20f1d71ca9ec371fdff
#
_cell.length_a   1.000
_cell.length_b   1.000
_cell.length_c   1.000
_cell.angle_alpha   90.00
_cell.angle_beta   90.00
_cell.angle_gamma   90.00
#
_symmetry.space_group_name_H-M   'P 1'
#
loop_
_entity.id
_entity.type
_entity.pdbx_description
1 polymer ?
#
loop_
_entity_poly.entity_id
_entity_poly.type
_entity_poly.pdbx_seq_one_letter_code
_entity_poly.pdbx_strand_id
1 'polypeptide(L)'
;MSEYRAITITQGSGGFGGPLTVEPKEGKDVLLYITGGGAEPDILPKIVELTGCRPVNGFKTSVPEEEIFLVIIDCGGTLRCGIYPQKRIPTININPVGKSGPMAKYITEDIYVSGVKNDNIALADGSAAPISEAAPAKEEKDFKYSADKKVSETMGSSSKSSFIQKIGMGAGKVVATFNSAAKESTNTVLHTIIP
;
A
#
# COMPACT_ATOMS: atom_id res chain seq x y z
N MET A 1 19.29 11.38 26.00
CA MET A 1 17.87 11.43 25.71
C MET A 1 17.75 12.02 24.33
N SER A 2 17.18 11.30 23.37
CA SER A 2 16.91 11.86 22.04
C SER A 2 15.85 12.93 22.20
N GLU A 3 16.17 14.16 21.83
CA GLU A 3 15.21 15.26 21.85
C GLU A 3 14.35 15.16 20.59
N TYR A 4 13.19 14.48 20.71
CA TYR A 4 12.23 14.42 19.63
C TYR A 4 11.56 15.77 19.41
N ARG A 5 11.29 16.09 18.16
CA ARG A 5 10.63 17.35 17.77
C ARG A 5 9.44 17.07 16.86
N ALA A 6 8.39 17.84 17.06
CA ALA A 6 7.21 17.78 16.22
C ALA A 6 7.45 18.43 14.85
N ILE A 7 6.86 17.86 13.81
CA ILE A 7 6.84 18.43 12.46
C ILE A 7 5.40 18.59 11.98
N THR A 8 5.18 19.60 11.13
CA THR A 8 3.96 19.80 10.38
C THR A 8 4.21 19.49 8.91
N ILE A 9 3.33 18.69 8.31
CA ILE A 9 3.41 18.23 6.95
C ILE A 9 2.16 18.69 6.19
N THR A 10 2.36 19.48 5.15
CA THR A 10 1.28 19.99 4.30
C THR A 10 1.18 19.21 3.00
N GLN A 11 0.04 19.24 2.35
CA GLN A 11 -0.13 18.64 1.03
C GLN A 11 0.76 19.34 -0.01
N GLY A 12 1.29 18.57 -0.95
CA GLY A 12 1.96 19.12 -2.12
C GLY A 12 1.00 19.47 -3.24
N SER A 13 1.54 19.97 -4.34
CA SER A 13 0.75 20.34 -5.51
C SER A 13 -0.06 19.15 -6.06
N GLY A 14 -1.37 19.33 -6.17
CA GLY A 14 -2.31 18.27 -6.59
C GLY A 14 -2.55 17.19 -5.55
N GLY A 15 -2.00 17.32 -4.34
CA GLY A 15 -2.18 16.38 -3.24
C GLY A 15 -3.52 16.52 -2.54
N PHE A 16 -3.71 15.71 -1.50
CA PHE A 16 -4.90 15.66 -0.65
C PHE A 16 -4.50 15.53 0.81
N GLY A 17 -5.32 16.08 1.70
CA GLY A 17 -5.23 15.90 3.14
C GLY A 17 -4.27 16.83 3.86
N GLY A 18 -4.06 16.59 5.14
CA GLY A 18 -3.27 17.44 6.01
C GLY A 18 -3.91 18.81 6.32
N PRO A 19 -3.19 19.71 7.03
CA PRO A 19 -1.85 19.49 7.55
C PRO A 19 -1.81 18.39 8.63
N LEU A 20 -0.77 17.55 8.61
CA LEU A 20 -0.51 16.59 9.67
C LEU A 20 0.57 17.13 10.59
N THR A 21 0.32 17.15 11.88
CA THR A 21 1.34 17.40 12.89
C THR A 21 1.63 16.10 13.63
N VAL A 22 2.89 15.67 13.57
CA VAL A 22 3.35 14.41 14.14
C VAL A 22 4.62 14.62 14.94
N GLU A 23 4.75 13.88 16.03
CA GLU A 23 5.91 13.91 16.92
C GLU A 23 6.30 12.47 17.29
N PRO A 24 7.57 12.07 17.13
CA PRO A 24 8.04 10.82 17.70
C PRO A 24 7.99 10.87 19.22
N LYS A 25 7.80 9.70 19.84
CA LYS A 25 7.83 9.54 21.31
C LYS A 25 8.65 8.31 21.64
N GLU A 26 9.12 8.21 22.87
CA GLU A 26 9.79 7.01 23.35
C GLU A 26 8.90 5.77 23.15
N GLY A 27 9.43 4.75 22.47
CA GLY A 27 8.68 3.54 22.10
C GLY A 27 7.76 3.69 20.88
N LYS A 28 7.61 4.90 20.32
CA LYS A 28 6.86 5.18 19.08
C LYS A 28 7.63 6.19 18.23
N ASP A 29 8.80 5.79 17.77
CA ASP A 29 9.76 6.64 17.07
C ASP A 29 10.14 6.17 15.66
N VAL A 30 9.51 5.09 15.19
CA VAL A 30 9.80 4.53 13.88
C VAL A 30 9.14 5.34 12.76
N LEU A 31 9.97 5.80 11.83
CA LEU A 31 9.55 6.27 10.51
C LEU A 31 9.65 5.11 9.51
N LEU A 32 8.54 4.48 9.23
CA LEU A 32 8.49 3.37 8.28
C LEU A 32 8.38 3.90 6.85
N TYR A 33 9.24 3.46 5.92
CA TYR A 33 9.07 3.80 4.50
C TYR A 33 8.91 2.56 3.63
N ILE A 34 7.91 2.61 2.72
CA ILE A 34 7.56 1.53 1.78
C ILE A 34 7.36 2.16 0.40
N THR A 35 8.47 2.37 -0.27
CA THR A 35 8.55 3.00 -1.59
C THR A 35 8.90 1.99 -2.67
N GLY A 36 8.71 2.33 -3.93
CA GLY A 36 8.98 1.44 -5.05
C GLY A 36 10.39 0.87 -5.03
N GLY A 37 10.50 -0.47 -5.05
CA GLY A 37 11.79 -1.17 -4.98
C GLY A 37 12.55 -1.03 -3.65
N GLY A 38 11.96 -0.44 -2.62
CA GLY A 38 12.61 -0.20 -1.33
C GLY A 38 13.66 0.93 -1.38
N ALA A 39 13.59 1.83 -2.37
CA ALA A 39 14.44 3.00 -2.45
C ALA A 39 14.12 4.01 -1.34
N GLU A 40 15.10 4.73 -0.86
CA GLU A 40 14.88 5.80 0.12
C GLU A 40 14.21 7.00 -0.56
N PRO A 41 13.09 7.50 -0.01
CA PRO A 41 12.42 8.68 -0.56
C PRO A 41 13.20 9.96 -0.21
N ASP A 42 13.20 10.95 -1.12
CA ASP A 42 13.95 12.21 -0.97
C ASP A 42 13.59 13.00 0.29
N ILE A 43 12.38 12.81 0.82
CA ILE A 43 11.90 13.48 2.04
C ILE A 43 12.42 12.83 3.34
N LEU A 44 12.94 11.60 3.26
CA LEU A 44 13.37 10.83 4.43
C LEU A 44 14.46 11.53 5.27
N PRO A 45 15.57 12.00 4.66
CA PRO A 45 16.65 12.64 5.43
C PRO A 45 16.16 13.88 6.19
N LYS A 46 15.30 14.68 5.57
CA LYS A 46 14.74 15.89 6.20
C LYS A 46 13.88 15.58 7.42
N ILE A 47 13.02 14.56 7.31
CA ILE A 47 12.18 14.17 8.45
C ILE A 47 13.04 13.65 9.61
N VAL A 48 14.03 12.82 9.31
CA VAL A 48 14.96 12.29 10.33
C VAL A 48 15.73 13.42 11.02
N GLU A 49 16.25 14.38 10.28
CA GLU A 49 16.98 15.53 10.81
C GLU A 49 16.10 16.40 11.72
N LEU A 50 14.87 16.66 11.29
CA LEU A 50 13.94 17.53 12.04
C LEU A 50 13.39 16.84 13.28
N THR A 51 13.14 15.54 13.26
CA THR A 51 12.40 14.85 14.33
C THR A 51 13.28 14.02 15.26
N GLY A 52 14.47 13.58 14.80
CA GLY A 52 15.32 12.62 15.54
C GLY A 52 14.78 11.19 15.52
N CYS A 53 13.84 10.88 14.62
CA CYS A 53 13.22 9.55 14.51
C CYS A 53 14.15 8.48 13.92
N ARG A 54 13.75 7.22 14.06
CA ARG A 54 14.45 6.05 13.55
C ARG A 54 13.84 5.59 12.21
N PRO A 55 14.52 5.77 11.07
CA PRO A 55 14.01 5.33 9.77
C PRO A 55 14.14 3.80 9.61
N VAL A 56 13.10 3.14 9.08
CA VAL A 56 13.09 1.70 8.81
C VAL A 56 12.53 1.42 7.43
N ASN A 57 13.24 0.59 6.67
CA ASN A 57 12.78 0.10 5.36
C ASN A 57 11.84 -1.09 5.54
N GLY A 58 10.55 -0.89 5.26
CA GLY A 58 9.51 -1.90 5.41
C GLY A 58 9.59 -3.09 4.44
N PHE A 59 10.44 -3.03 3.41
CA PHE A 59 10.74 -4.19 2.57
C PHE A 59 11.82 -5.10 3.18
N LYS A 60 12.67 -4.56 4.04
CA LYS A 60 13.79 -5.29 4.64
C LYS A 60 13.48 -5.77 6.06
N THR A 61 12.68 -5.00 6.79
CA THR A 61 12.47 -5.23 8.22
C THR A 61 11.01 -5.02 8.59
N SER A 62 10.44 -5.97 9.33
CA SER A 62 9.13 -5.82 9.95
C SER A 62 9.27 -5.11 11.30
N VAL A 63 8.34 -4.22 11.59
CA VAL A 63 8.30 -3.44 12.84
C VAL A 63 6.90 -3.57 13.45
N PRO A 64 6.78 -3.66 14.78
CA PRO A 64 5.50 -3.57 15.47
C PRO A 64 4.77 -2.26 15.13
N GLU A 65 3.46 -2.33 14.91
CA GLU A 65 2.66 -1.16 14.50
C GLU A 65 2.63 -0.06 15.56
N GLU A 66 2.70 -0.44 16.82
CA GLU A 66 2.76 0.46 17.96
C GLU A 66 4.02 1.33 18.02
N GLU A 67 5.12 0.86 17.44
CA GLU A 67 6.37 1.64 17.36
C GLU A 67 6.36 2.68 16.22
N ILE A 68 5.42 2.58 15.28
CA ILE A 68 5.39 3.44 14.08
C ILE A 68 4.66 4.75 14.40
N PHE A 69 5.37 5.89 14.33
CA PHE A 69 4.74 7.19 14.46
C PHE A 69 4.32 7.79 13.12
N LEU A 70 4.98 7.41 12.02
CA LEU A 70 4.74 7.94 10.68
C LEU A 70 5.12 6.91 9.61
N VAL A 71 4.34 6.86 8.53
CA VAL A 71 4.63 6.01 7.37
C VAL A 71 4.78 6.84 6.10
N ILE A 72 5.79 6.54 5.29
CA ILE A 72 5.97 7.08 3.94
C ILE A 72 5.67 5.97 2.93
N ILE A 73 4.76 6.24 2.00
CA ILE A 73 4.41 5.33 0.91
C ILE A 73 4.61 5.99 -0.46
N ASP A 74 4.80 5.15 -1.47
CA ASP A 74 4.77 5.48 -2.89
C ASP A 74 3.59 4.71 -3.52
N CYS A 75 2.44 5.35 -3.61
CA CYS A 75 1.19 4.69 -3.99
C CYS A 75 0.42 5.49 -5.02
N GLY A 76 0.14 4.86 -6.15
CA GLY A 76 -0.64 5.43 -7.26
C GLY A 76 -2.17 5.24 -7.14
N GLY A 77 -2.73 5.08 -5.93
CA GLY A 77 -4.18 4.94 -5.73
C GLY A 77 -4.67 3.50 -5.56
N THR A 78 -3.81 2.59 -5.11
CA THR A 78 -4.13 1.18 -4.85
C THR A 78 -4.53 0.95 -3.38
N LEU A 79 -4.74 -0.31 -3.01
CA LEU A 79 -5.04 -0.73 -1.64
C LEU A 79 -4.04 -0.17 -0.61
N ARG A 80 -2.76 -0.08 -0.97
CA ARG A 80 -1.68 0.38 -0.08
C ARG A 80 -1.91 1.77 0.49
N CYS A 81 -2.57 2.68 -0.25
CA CYS A 81 -2.87 4.03 0.23
C CYS A 81 -3.68 4.04 1.53
N GLY A 82 -4.54 3.05 1.76
CA GLY A 82 -5.44 3.00 2.91
C GLY A 82 -5.06 2.03 4.02
N ILE A 83 -4.02 1.21 3.85
CA ILE A 83 -3.64 0.18 4.85
C ILE A 83 -3.26 0.81 6.20
N TYR A 84 -2.40 1.80 6.19
CA TYR A 84 -1.95 2.48 7.40
C TYR A 84 -2.97 3.48 7.95
N PRO A 85 -3.65 4.29 7.12
CA PRO A 85 -4.78 5.09 7.56
C PRO A 85 -5.89 4.30 8.25
N GLN A 86 -6.20 3.07 7.80
CA GLN A 86 -7.15 2.19 8.48
C GLN A 86 -6.75 1.88 9.93
N LYS A 87 -5.46 1.77 10.18
CA LYS A 87 -4.87 1.50 11.51
C LYS A 87 -4.63 2.76 12.31
N ARG A 88 -5.11 3.91 11.84
CA ARG A 88 -4.87 5.23 12.44
C ARG A 88 -3.39 5.59 12.59
N ILE A 89 -2.55 5.12 11.66
CA ILE A 89 -1.14 5.49 11.59
C ILE A 89 -0.99 6.64 10.58
N PRO A 90 -0.42 7.79 10.97
CA PRO A 90 -0.16 8.92 10.09
C PRO A 90 0.60 8.49 8.85
N THR A 91 0.12 8.90 7.67
CA THR A 91 0.64 8.41 6.39
C THR A 91 0.92 9.54 5.42
N ILE A 92 2.15 9.58 4.92
CA ILE A 92 2.58 10.43 3.81
C ILE A 92 2.60 9.61 2.53
N ASN A 93 1.96 10.09 1.47
CA ASN A 93 2.17 9.59 0.13
C ASN A 93 2.99 10.59 -0.70
N ILE A 94 4.11 10.15 -1.27
CA ILE A 94 4.91 11.02 -2.14
C ILE A 94 4.22 11.33 -3.47
N ASN A 95 3.28 10.47 -3.91
CA ASN A 95 2.45 10.74 -5.07
C ASN A 95 1.21 11.58 -4.71
N PRO A 96 0.77 12.50 -5.58
CA PRO A 96 -0.38 13.37 -5.32
C PRO A 96 -1.72 12.63 -5.52
N VAL A 97 -1.96 11.60 -4.73
CA VAL A 97 -3.16 10.75 -4.81
C VAL A 97 -4.05 10.98 -3.59
N GLY A 98 -5.30 11.37 -3.83
CA GLY A 98 -6.32 11.57 -2.80
C GLY A 98 -7.07 10.29 -2.42
N LYS A 99 -8.33 10.44 -2.02
CA LYS A 99 -9.24 9.34 -1.66
C LYS A 99 -9.46 8.42 -2.85
N SER A 100 -8.73 7.34 -2.93
CA SER A 100 -8.74 6.42 -4.05
C SER A 100 -8.54 4.97 -3.59
N GLY A 101 -9.02 4.05 -4.42
CA GLY A 101 -8.89 2.62 -4.18
C GLY A 101 -9.91 2.02 -3.20
N PRO A 102 -9.82 0.73 -2.94
CA PRO A 102 -10.80 -0.02 -2.13
C PRO A 102 -10.93 0.46 -0.68
N MET A 103 -9.89 1.10 -0.16
CA MET A 103 -9.83 1.57 1.23
C MET A 103 -9.97 3.09 1.36
N ALA A 104 -10.52 3.77 0.35
CA ALA A 104 -10.66 5.23 0.31
C ALA A 104 -11.41 5.82 1.54
N LYS A 105 -12.31 5.04 2.17
CA LYS A 105 -13.04 5.46 3.37
C LYS A 105 -12.16 5.78 4.58
N TYR A 106 -10.97 5.18 4.65
CA TYR A 106 -10.02 5.40 5.73
C TYR A 106 -9.04 6.54 5.46
N ILE A 107 -9.00 7.04 4.21
CA ILE A 107 -8.15 8.15 3.80
C ILE A 107 -8.86 9.45 4.15
N THR A 108 -8.55 10.00 5.32
CA THR A 108 -9.10 11.25 5.83
C THR A 108 -8.00 12.29 6.00
N GLU A 109 -8.36 13.56 6.02
CA GLU A 109 -7.41 14.68 6.06
C GLU A 109 -6.57 14.72 7.33
N ASP A 110 -7.09 14.17 8.42
CA ASP A 110 -6.45 14.12 9.74
C ASP A 110 -5.39 13.02 9.90
N ILE A 111 -5.29 12.09 8.94
CA ILE A 111 -4.37 10.94 9.03
C ILE A 111 -3.51 10.72 7.79
N TYR A 112 -3.85 11.36 6.70
CA TYR A 112 -3.20 11.14 5.41
C TYR A 112 -2.90 12.48 4.72
N VAL A 113 -1.72 12.56 4.10
CA VAL A 113 -1.31 13.70 3.27
C VAL A 113 -0.54 13.19 2.05
N SER A 114 -0.78 13.80 0.89
CA SER A 114 -0.19 13.34 -0.36
C SER A 114 0.44 14.44 -1.22
N GLY A 115 1.26 14.01 -2.19
CA GLY A 115 2.05 14.91 -3.03
C GLY A 115 3.20 15.59 -2.28
N VAL A 116 3.62 15.04 -1.15
CA VAL A 116 4.57 15.66 -0.22
C VAL A 116 5.98 15.67 -0.80
N LYS A 117 6.60 16.84 -0.73
CA LYS A 117 8.01 17.10 -1.05
C LYS A 117 8.69 17.77 0.13
N ASN A 118 9.99 17.98 0.03
CA ASN A 118 10.76 18.63 1.10
C ASN A 118 10.20 19.99 1.55
N ASP A 119 9.67 20.79 0.64
CA ASP A 119 9.10 22.11 0.94
C ASP A 119 7.79 22.04 1.74
N ASN A 120 7.17 20.88 1.79
CA ASN A 120 5.92 20.66 2.54
C ASN A 120 6.14 20.23 3.99
N ILE A 121 7.39 20.14 4.46
CA ILE A 121 7.76 19.64 5.78
C ILE A 121 8.48 20.75 6.54
N ALA A 122 7.94 21.12 7.70
CA ALA A 122 8.50 22.13 8.59
C ALA A 122 8.42 21.68 10.04
N LEU A 123 9.22 22.31 10.92
CA LEU A 123 9.03 22.15 12.37
C LEU A 123 7.64 22.70 12.76
N ALA A 124 6.99 22.02 13.70
CA ALA A 124 5.73 22.52 14.24
C ALA A 124 5.99 23.67 15.20
N ASP A 125 5.47 24.85 14.88
CA ASP A 125 5.57 26.05 15.71
C ASP A 125 4.57 26.02 16.89
N GLY A 126 4.54 24.92 17.65
CA GLY A 126 3.77 24.82 18.90
C GLY A 126 2.25 25.02 18.84
N SER A 127 1.66 25.30 17.67
CA SER A 127 0.25 25.67 17.52
C SER A 127 -0.63 24.58 16.87
N ALA A 128 -0.08 23.40 16.56
CA ALA A 128 -0.84 22.34 15.91
C ALA A 128 -1.54 21.45 16.94
N ALA A 129 -2.83 21.23 16.74
CA ALA A 129 -3.61 20.29 17.54
C ALA A 129 -3.06 18.86 17.36
N PRO A 130 -2.85 18.08 18.44
CA PRO A 130 -2.41 16.70 18.33
C PRO A 130 -3.47 15.87 17.60
N ILE A 131 -3.01 14.91 16.80
CA ILE A 131 -3.90 13.91 16.19
C ILE A 131 -4.64 13.19 17.32
N SER A 132 -5.97 13.27 17.34
CA SER A 132 -6.75 12.59 18.36
C SER A 132 -6.53 11.06 18.18
N GLU A 133 -6.08 10.39 19.22
CA GLU A 133 -6.03 8.93 19.32
C GLU A 133 -7.48 8.39 19.37
N ALA A 134 -8.13 8.36 18.21
CA ALA A 134 -9.38 7.62 18.09
C ALA A 134 -9.05 6.13 18.04
N ALA A 135 -9.69 5.34 18.90
CA ALA A 135 -9.53 3.91 18.96
C ALA A 135 -9.65 3.25 17.57
N PRO A 136 -8.89 2.18 17.29
CA PRO A 136 -8.98 1.48 16.02
C PRO A 136 -10.42 1.04 15.77
N ALA A 137 -10.94 1.34 14.59
CA ALA A 137 -12.26 0.91 14.18
C ALA A 137 -12.30 -0.62 14.27
N LYS A 138 -13.23 -1.15 15.07
CA LYS A 138 -13.49 -2.59 15.17
C LYS A 138 -13.70 -3.13 13.76
N GLU A 139 -13.01 -4.22 13.43
CA GLU A 139 -13.18 -4.96 12.18
C GLU A 139 -14.66 -5.32 11.99
N GLU A 140 -15.34 -4.65 11.11
CA GLU A 140 -16.53 -5.22 10.48
C GLU A 140 -16.03 -6.23 9.43
N LYS A 141 -16.05 -7.49 9.84
CA LYS A 141 -15.96 -8.64 8.93
C LYS A 141 -17.23 -8.66 8.09
N ASP A 142 -17.20 -8.02 6.93
CA ASP A 142 -18.03 -8.39 5.78
C ASP A 142 -17.56 -7.65 4.54
N PHE A 143 -16.45 -8.12 3.96
CA PHE A 143 -16.18 -7.87 2.57
C PHE A 143 -16.37 -9.16 1.79
N LYS A 144 -17.62 -9.55 1.57
CA LYS A 144 -17.98 -10.50 0.50
C LYS A 144 -17.80 -9.77 -0.83
N TYR A 145 -16.65 -9.97 -1.46
CA TYR A 145 -16.48 -9.65 -2.86
C TYR A 145 -17.39 -10.59 -3.68
N SER A 146 -18.58 -10.12 -4.01
CA SER A 146 -19.49 -10.82 -4.92
C SER A 146 -19.10 -10.47 -6.36
N ALA A 147 -18.04 -11.13 -6.85
CA ALA A 147 -17.65 -11.05 -8.25
C ALA A 147 -18.67 -11.76 -9.18
N ASP A 148 -19.47 -12.67 -8.63
CA ASP A 148 -20.30 -13.57 -9.43
C ASP A 148 -21.61 -12.92 -9.92
N LYS A 149 -22.04 -11.80 -9.35
CA LYS A 149 -23.34 -11.20 -9.71
C LYS A 149 -23.29 -10.24 -10.90
N LYS A 150 -22.12 -9.71 -11.26
CA LYS A 150 -22.00 -8.80 -12.41
C LYS A 150 -21.66 -9.52 -13.73
N VAL A 151 -21.17 -10.75 -13.67
CA VAL A 151 -20.84 -11.52 -14.87
C VAL A 151 -22.07 -12.20 -15.45
N SER A 152 -23.06 -12.57 -14.63
CA SER A 152 -24.29 -13.22 -15.09
C SER A 152 -25.31 -12.26 -15.71
N GLU A 153 -25.34 -10.98 -15.34
CA GLU A 153 -26.29 -10.01 -15.89
C GLU A 153 -25.85 -9.41 -17.23
N THR A 154 -24.57 -9.45 -17.58
CA THR A 154 -24.08 -8.92 -18.86
C THR A 154 -24.05 -9.97 -19.98
N MET A 155 -24.28 -11.25 -19.68
CA MET A 155 -24.33 -12.34 -20.66
C MET A 155 -25.74 -12.82 -21.00
N GLY A 156 -26.78 -12.21 -20.49
CA GLY A 156 -28.16 -12.56 -20.72
C GLY A 156 -28.83 -11.75 -21.81
N SER A 157 -28.32 -11.67 -22.99
CA SER A 157 -29.09 -11.29 -24.20
C SER A 157 -28.16 -11.09 -25.40
N SER A 158 -27.72 -12.16 -26.03
CA SER A 158 -27.60 -12.20 -27.48
C SER A 158 -27.18 -13.61 -27.92
N SER A 159 -28.08 -14.22 -28.64
CA SER A 159 -27.90 -15.50 -29.30
C SER A 159 -26.69 -15.49 -30.24
N LYS A 160 -25.69 -16.34 -29.97
CA LYS A 160 -24.89 -17.06 -30.99
C LYS A 160 -23.94 -18.03 -30.30
N SER A 161 -24.41 -19.24 -30.14
CA SER A 161 -23.75 -20.40 -29.54
C SER A 161 -22.55 -20.97 -30.32
N SER A 162 -22.14 -20.35 -31.43
CA SER A 162 -21.11 -20.85 -32.33
C SER A 162 -19.68 -20.42 -31.97
N PHE A 163 -19.51 -19.30 -31.28
CA PHE A 163 -18.17 -18.76 -31.01
C PHE A 163 -17.53 -19.38 -29.75
N ILE A 164 -18.34 -19.65 -28.72
CA ILE A 164 -17.84 -20.18 -27.44
C ILE A 164 -17.37 -21.65 -27.61
N GLN A 165 -17.99 -22.44 -28.46
CA GLN A 165 -17.53 -23.80 -28.73
C GLN A 165 -16.15 -23.88 -29.41
N LYS A 166 -15.80 -22.87 -30.23
CA LYS A 166 -14.47 -22.85 -30.89
C LYS A 166 -13.35 -22.45 -29.92
N ILE A 167 -13.64 -21.60 -28.93
CA ILE A 167 -12.63 -21.19 -27.90
C ILE A 167 -12.40 -22.36 -26.92
N GLY A 168 -13.44 -23.08 -26.53
CA GLY A 168 -13.33 -24.22 -25.62
C GLY A 168 -12.48 -25.37 -26.17
N MET A 169 -12.56 -25.64 -27.48
CA MET A 169 -11.75 -26.71 -28.13
C MET A 169 -10.27 -26.26 -28.30
N GLY A 170 -9.99 -24.96 -28.45
CA GLY A 170 -8.63 -24.46 -28.56
C GLY A 170 -7.85 -24.52 -27.23
N ALA A 171 -8.50 -24.19 -26.14
CA ALA A 171 -7.88 -24.21 -24.81
C ALA A 171 -7.54 -25.64 -24.34
N GLY A 172 -8.41 -26.59 -24.63
CA GLY A 172 -8.16 -28.00 -24.30
C GLY A 172 -6.94 -28.62 -25.00
N LYS A 173 -6.70 -28.25 -26.27
CA LYS A 173 -5.52 -28.70 -27.00
C LYS A 173 -4.20 -28.13 -26.49
N VAL A 174 -4.20 -26.87 -26.08
CA VAL A 174 -2.98 -26.24 -25.56
C VAL A 174 -2.57 -26.83 -24.21
N VAL A 175 -3.53 -27.13 -23.33
CA VAL A 175 -3.25 -27.77 -22.03
C VAL A 175 -2.73 -29.19 -22.21
N ALA A 176 -3.27 -29.97 -23.16
CA ALA A 176 -2.81 -31.34 -23.46
C ALA A 176 -1.37 -31.37 -24.01
N THR A 177 -1.01 -30.38 -24.85
CA THR A 177 0.34 -30.30 -25.43
C THR A 177 1.37 -29.92 -24.37
N PHE A 178 1.00 -29.05 -23.41
CA PHE A 178 1.90 -28.64 -22.32
C PHE A 178 2.19 -29.78 -21.33
N ASN A 179 1.18 -30.62 -21.03
CA ASN A 179 1.36 -31.79 -20.16
C ASN A 179 2.22 -32.89 -20.83
N SER A 180 2.13 -33.06 -22.15
CA SER A 180 2.99 -34.00 -22.88
C SER A 180 4.46 -33.55 -22.85
N ALA A 181 4.74 -32.26 -23.09
CA ALA A 181 6.09 -31.75 -23.10
C ALA A 181 6.75 -31.83 -21.69
N ALA A 182 5.98 -31.60 -20.65
CA ALA A 182 6.48 -31.70 -19.26
C ALA A 182 6.83 -33.17 -18.89
N LYS A 183 6.08 -34.13 -19.35
CA LYS A 183 6.38 -35.57 -19.12
C LYS A 183 7.64 -36.03 -19.84
N GLU A 184 7.85 -35.58 -21.06
CA GLU A 184 9.07 -35.94 -21.81
C GLU A 184 10.32 -35.35 -21.22
N SER A 185 10.25 -34.09 -20.75
CA SER A 185 11.38 -33.42 -20.10
C SER A 185 11.80 -34.11 -18.79
N THR A 186 10.83 -34.55 -17.98
CA THR A 186 11.12 -35.24 -16.71
C THR A 186 11.74 -36.63 -16.95
N ASN A 187 11.32 -37.35 -18.00
CA ASN A 187 11.86 -38.64 -18.31
C ASN A 187 13.31 -38.56 -18.83
N THR A 188 13.65 -37.52 -19.59
CA THR A 188 15.01 -37.33 -20.11
C THR A 188 16.01 -37.01 -18.97
N VAL A 189 15.59 -36.24 -17.96
CA VAL A 189 16.44 -35.91 -16.81
C VAL A 189 16.68 -37.14 -15.91
N LEU A 190 15.67 -38.00 -15.74
CA LEU A 190 15.83 -39.20 -14.92
C LEU A 190 16.80 -40.25 -15.52
N HIS A 191 16.89 -40.35 -16.85
CA HIS A 191 17.82 -41.27 -17.50
C HIS A 191 19.27 -40.78 -17.54
N THR A 192 19.54 -39.50 -17.31
CA THR A 192 20.90 -38.93 -17.38
C THR A 192 21.60 -38.90 -16.02
N ILE A 193 20.90 -39.13 -14.90
CA ILE A 193 21.44 -38.98 -13.53
C ILE A 193 21.75 -40.32 -12.85
N ILE A 194 21.40 -41.49 -13.45
CA ILE A 194 21.71 -42.81 -12.85
C ILE A 194 22.69 -43.53 -13.78
N PRO A 195 23.98 -43.66 -13.38
CA PRO A 195 24.93 -44.53 -14.08
C PRO A 195 24.63 -46.00 -13.86
#